data_e8bc4a890819cf3e4da1bd6c444d718f
#
_entry.id   e8bc4a890819cf3e4da1bd6c444d718f
#
_cell.length_a   1.000
_cell.length_b   1.000
_cell.length_c   1.000
_cell.angle_alpha   90.00
_cell.angle_beta   90.00
_cell.angle_gamma   90.00
#
_symmetry.space_group_name_H-M   'P 1'
#
loop_
_entity.id
_entity.type
_entity.pdbx_description
1 polymer ?
#
loop_
_entity_poly.entity_id
_entity_poly.type
_entity_poly.pdbx_seq_one_letter_code
_entity_poly.pdbx_strand_id
1 'polypeptide(L)'
;MMSLLKRALPALALFLLVPQAQASLPGVVSHVLPDGGQSWSLPVQTLLFLTLLGFIPALLLMTTSFTRIIIVLGLLRNALGTPSAPPNQVLLGLALFLTFFVMSPVFDKVYDEAYRPFSEDKISLETALDRGTAPLRTFMLGQTRESDLALFARIAKTGEIQEAKDVPMRILIPAFITSELKTAFQIGFTLFIPFLIIDLVVASVLMALGMMMVPPATVSLPFKLMLFVLVDGWQLLLGSLSQSFF
;
A
#
# COMPACT_ATOMS: atom_id res chain seq x y z
N MET A 1 38.36 21.56 -54.62
CA MET A 1 37.37 21.94 -53.60
C MET A 1 35.95 22.08 -54.14
N MET A 2 35.76 22.54 -55.40
CA MET A 2 34.42 22.69 -56.01
C MET A 2 33.76 21.37 -56.48
N SER A 3 34.51 20.27 -56.65
CA SER A 3 33.95 18.99 -57.15
C SER A 3 33.29 18.15 -56.00
N LEU A 4 33.71 18.34 -54.78
CA LEU A 4 33.09 17.72 -53.60
C LEU A 4 31.75 18.37 -53.18
N LEU A 5 31.62 19.68 -53.42
CA LEU A 5 30.39 20.39 -53.14
C LEU A 5 29.26 20.02 -54.10
N LYS A 6 29.55 19.70 -55.36
CA LYS A 6 28.55 19.27 -56.33
C LYS A 6 28.03 17.85 -56.12
N ARG A 7 28.76 17.02 -55.38
CA ARG A 7 28.32 15.64 -55.02
C ARG A 7 27.57 15.57 -53.70
N ALA A 8 27.75 16.57 -52.85
CA ALA A 8 27.06 16.63 -51.53
C ALA A 8 25.64 17.27 -51.63
N LEU A 9 25.40 18.12 -52.63
CA LEU A 9 24.08 18.77 -52.80
C LEU A 9 22.92 17.79 -53.05
N PRO A 10 23.02 16.74 -53.91
CA PRO A 10 21.90 15.82 -54.11
C PRO A 10 21.65 14.92 -52.90
N ALA A 11 22.68 14.60 -52.08
CA ALA A 11 22.51 13.82 -50.85
C ALA A 11 21.81 14.64 -49.76
N LEU A 12 22.10 15.93 -49.67
CA LEU A 12 21.44 16.83 -48.74
C LEU A 12 19.96 17.10 -49.14
N ALA A 13 19.69 17.17 -50.44
CA ALA A 13 18.33 17.31 -50.95
C ALA A 13 17.48 16.04 -50.73
N LEU A 14 18.10 14.86 -50.75
CA LEU A 14 17.42 13.61 -50.44
C LEU A 14 17.04 13.49 -48.94
N PHE A 15 17.84 14.09 -48.07
CA PHE A 15 17.56 14.12 -46.63
C PHE A 15 16.42 15.09 -46.23
N LEU A 16 16.18 16.10 -47.07
CA LEU A 16 15.08 17.06 -46.90
C LEU A 16 13.75 16.56 -47.48
N LEU A 17 13.76 15.46 -48.24
CA LEU A 17 12.58 14.83 -48.80
C LEU A 17 12.11 13.60 -48.04
N VAL A 18 12.70 13.32 -46.86
CA VAL A 18 12.11 12.33 -45.95
C VAL A 18 10.76 12.89 -45.51
N PRO A 19 9.63 12.28 -45.89
CA PRO A 19 8.34 12.70 -45.38
C PRO A 19 8.45 12.62 -43.88
N GLN A 20 8.22 13.74 -43.19
CA GLN A 20 8.04 13.73 -41.73
C GLN A 20 6.89 12.77 -41.52
N ALA A 21 7.20 11.53 -41.16
CA ALA A 21 6.23 10.63 -40.60
C ALA A 21 5.73 11.35 -39.31
N GLN A 22 4.64 12.06 -39.45
CA GLN A 22 3.86 12.49 -38.30
C GLN A 22 3.40 11.18 -37.66
N ALA A 23 4.20 10.71 -36.71
CA ALA A 23 3.70 9.75 -35.73
C ALA A 23 2.58 10.49 -34.97
N SER A 24 1.42 10.54 -35.62
CA SER A 24 0.19 10.82 -34.90
C SER A 24 0.11 9.69 -33.88
N LEU A 25 0.43 9.97 -32.66
CA LEU A 25 -0.03 9.15 -31.51
C LEU A 25 -1.48 8.83 -31.85
N PRO A 26 -1.90 7.54 -31.92
CA PRO A 26 -3.27 7.17 -32.25
C PRO A 26 -4.16 7.95 -31.30
N GLY A 27 -4.86 8.94 -31.85
CA GLY A 27 -5.25 10.17 -31.20
C GLY A 27 -6.12 9.91 -29.98
N VAL A 28 -5.84 10.66 -28.94
CA VAL A 28 -6.86 11.08 -27.97
C VAL A 28 -7.89 11.92 -28.76
N VAL A 29 -8.74 11.27 -29.52
CA VAL A 29 -9.81 11.91 -30.28
C VAL A 29 -11.04 11.87 -29.35
N SER A 30 -11.36 12.99 -28.74
CA SER A 30 -12.66 13.17 -28.13
C SER A 30 -13.65 13.56 -29.23
N HIS A 31 -14.66 12.73 -29.48
CA HIS A 31 -15.80 13.11 -30.28
C HIS A 31 -16.85 13.72 -29.38
N VAL A 32 -17.23 14.96 -29.67
CA VAL A 32 -18.37 15.61 -29.00
C VAL A 32 -19.63 14.97 -29.59
N LEU A 33 -20.43 14.31 -28.75
CA LEU A 33 -21.72 13.78 -29.12
C LEU A 33 -22.74 14.91 -29.31
N PRO A 34 -23.77 14.73 -30.14
CA PRO A 34 -24.83 15.74 -30.33
C PRO A 34 -25.53 16.19 -29.04
N ASP A 35 -25.49 15.38 -28.00
CA ASP A 35 -26.07 15.64 -26.66
C ASP A 35 -25.10 16.36 -25.70
N GLY A 36 -23.96 16.89 -26.18
CA GLY A 36 -22.95 17.58 -25.36
C GLY A 36 -22.04 16.66 -24.54
N GLY A 37 -22.19 15.34 -24.66
CA GLY A 37 -21.28 14.35 -24.05
C GLY A 37 -19.99 14.20 -24.84
N GLN A 38 -18.87 13.92 -24.16
CA GLN A 38 -17.58 13.58 -24.80
C GLN A 38 -17.43 12.06 -24.85
N SER A 39 -17.35 11.48 -26.05
CA SER A 39 -16.91 10.10 -26.22
C SER A 39 -15.40 10.05 -26.45
N TRP A 40 -14.72 9.29 -25.63
CA TRP A 40 -13.29 9.02 -25.76
C TRP A 40 -13.06 7.91 -26.79
N SER A 41 -11.99 8.02 -27.58
CA SER A 41 -11.62 6.94 -28.49
C SER A 41 -11.37 5.62 -27.75
N LEU A 42 -11.71 4.48 -28.38
CA LEU A 42 -11.51 3.14 -27.81
C LEU A 42 -10.12 2.93 -27.17
N PRO A 43 -8.99 3.38 -27.78
CA PRO A 43 -7.67 3.25 -27.17
C PRO A 43 -7.54 3.99 -25.82
N VAL A 44 -8.16 5.16 -25.68
CA VAL A 44 -8.13 5.94 -24.43
C VAL A 44 -8.96 5.27 -23.35
N GLN A 45 -10.15 4.76 -23.70
CA GLN A 45 -10.99 4.00 -22.78
C GLN A 45 -10.27 2.74 -22.29
N THR A 46 -9.61 2.02 -23.19
CA THR A 46 -8.83 0.82 -22.86
C THR A 46 -7.65 1.16 -21.96
N LEU A 47 -6.91 2.24 -22.26
CA LEU A 47 -5.79 2.70 -21.45
C LEU A 47 -6.26 3.09 -20.04
N LEU A 48 -7.35 3.85 -19.94
CA LEU A 48 -7.95 4.24 -18.65
C LEU A 48 -8.37 3.00 -17.85
N PHE A 49 -9.06 2.07 -18.51
CA PHE A 49 -9.52 0.81 -17.88
C PHE A 49 -8.32 -0.01 -17.37
N LEU A 50 -7.28 -0.23 -18.16
CA LEU A 50 -6.08 -0.96 -17.74
C LEU A 50 -5.35 -0.25 -16.60
N THR A 51 -5.27 1.08 -16.66
CA THR A 51 -4.67 1.87 -15.59
C THR A 51 -5.45 1.72 -14.29
N LEU A 52 -6.78 1.88 -14.33
CA LEU A 52 -7.65 1.68 -13.16
C LEU A 52 -7.56 0.25 -12.62
N LEU A 53 -7.55 -0.74 -13.50
CA LEU A 53 -7.40 -2.15 -13.13
C LEU A 53 -6.08 -2.41 -12.40
N GLY A 54 -5.00 -1.72 -12.78
CA GLY A 54 -3.70 -1.79 -12.09
C GLY A 54 -3.71 -1.19 -10.67
N PHE A 55 -4.57 -0.20 -10.39
CA PHE A 55 -4.69 0.42 -9.06
C PHE A 55 -5.57 -0.36 -8.09
N ILE A 56 -6.53 -1.15 -8.58
CA ILE A 56 -7.47 -1.91 -7.73
C ILE A 56 -6.76 -2.78 -6.68
N PRO A 57 -5.74 -3.61 -7.01
CA PRO A 57 -5.07 -4.43 -6.02
C PRO A 57 -4.39 -3.60 -4.91
N ALA A 58 -3.77 -2.48 -5.27
CA ALA A 58 -3.14 -1.60 -4.29
C ALA A 58 -4.16 -0.97 -3.35
N LEU A 59 -5.29 -0.50 -3.87
CA LEU A 59 -6.39 0.05 -3.06
C LEU A 59 -6.97 -1.00 -2.12
N LEU A 60 -7.21 -2.22 -2.62
CA LEU A 60 -7.71 -3.33 -1.80
C LEU A 60 -6.76 -3.64 -0.64
N LEU A 61 -5.46 -3.75 -0.90
CA LEU A 61 -4.47 -3.98 0.16
C LEU A 61 -4.46 -2.83 1.19
N MET A 62 -4.55 -1.58 0.72
CA MET A 62 -4.55 -0.41 1.59
C MET A 62 -5.83 -0.27 2.44
N THR A 63 -6.94 -0.89 2.07
CA THR A 63 -8.21 -0.87 2.83
C THR A 63 -8.39 -2.08 3.76
N THR A 64 -7.37 -2.92 3.90
CA THR A 64 -7.35 -4.11 4.75
C THR A 64 -6.33 -3.97 5.88
N SER A 65 -6.21 -5.02 6.71
CA SER A 65 -5.19 -5.12 7.76
C SER A 65 -3.75 -5.21 7.24
N PHE A 66 -3.55 -5.38 5.93
CA PHE A 66 -2.25 -5.58 5.29
C PHE A 66 -1.23 -4.49 5.64
N THR A 67 -1.64 -3.22 5.60
CA THR A 67 -0.75 -2.07 5.82
C THR A 67 -0.09 -2.13 7.20
N ARG A 68 -0.86 -2.36 8.28
CA ARG A 68 -0.32 -2.49 9.63
C ARG A 68 0.63 -3.68 9.74
N ILE A 69 0.21 -4.83 9.23
CA ILE A 69 0.96 -6.09 9.33
C ILE A 69 2.33 -5.98 8.64
N ILE A 70 2.38 -5.53 7.39
CA ILE A 70 3.65 -5.46 6.63
C ILE A 70 4.64 -4.47 7.24
N ILE A 71 4.14 -3.34 7.77
CA ILE A 71 4.99 -2.34 8.42
C ILE A 71 5.55 -2.89 9.73
N VAL A 72 4.73 -3.52 10.56
CA VAL A 72 5.20 -4.09 11.85
C VAL A 72 6.21 -5.19 11.61
N LEU A 73 6.01 -6.09 10.63
CA LEU A 73 6.97 -7.12 10.26
C LEU A 73 8.29 -6.51 9.76
N GLY A 74 8.22 -5.44 8.97
CA GLY A 74 9.41 -4.70 8.53
C GLY A 74 10.16 -4.04 9.68
N LEU A 75 9.44 -3.45 10.64
CA LEU A 75 10.02 -2.85 11.84
C LEU A 75 10.65 -3.89 12.75
N LEU A 76 10.03 -5.07 12.93
CA LEU A 76 10.62 -6.18 13.67
C LEU A 76 11.98 -6.59 13.08
N ARG A 77 12.06 -6.79 11.75
CA ARG A 77 13.29 -7.15 11.06
C ARG A 77 14.42 -6.14 11.33
N ASN A 78 14.07 -4.86 11.32
CA ASN A 78 15.02 -3.79 11.63
C ASN A 78 15.43 -3.79 13.12
N ALA A 79 14.50 -4.03 14.03
CA ALA A 79 14.75 -4.11 15.47
C ALA A 79 15.72 -5.25 15.82
N LEU A 80 15.55 -6.40 15.17
CA LEU A 80 16.47 -7.55 15.29
C LEU A 80 17.88 -7.26 14.76
N GLY A 81 18.06 -6.22 13.94
CA GLY A 81 19.35 -5.94 13.30
C GLY A 81 19.65 -6.81 12.09
N THR A 82 18.64 -7.41 11.47
CA THR A 82 18.78 -8.31 10.30
C THR A 82 18.13 -7.71 9.06
N PRO A 83 18.67 -6.64 8.45
CA PRO A 83 17.98 -5.87 7.40
C PRO A 83 17.70 -6.69 6.11
N SER A 84 18.40 -7.80 5.90
CA SER A 84 18.24 -8.67 4.73
C SER A 84 17.48 -9.98 5.02
N ALA A 85 17.22 -10.33 6.29
CA ALA A 85 16.58 -11.58 6.69
C ALA A 85 15.47 -11.35 7.74
N PRO A 86 14.26 -11.85 7.53
CA PRO A 86 13.77 -12.59 6.36
C PRO A 86 13.71 -11.74 5.08
N PRO A 87 13.81 -12.35 3.87
CA PRO A 87 13.65 -11.64 2.60
C PRO A 87 12.28 -10.95 2.47
N ASN A 88 12.19 -9.87 1.67
CA ASN A 88 10.94 -9.12 1.49
C ASN A 88 9.77 -10.00 1.01
N GLN A 89 10.05 -10.98 0.14
CA GLN A 89 9.01 -11.89 -0.35
C GLN A 89 8.39 -12.74 0.74
N VAL A 90 9.21 -13.18 1.73
CA VAL A 90 8.72 -13.96 2.88
C VAL A 90 7.84 -13.10 3.77
N LEU A 91 8.27 -11.86 4.07
CA LEU A 91 7.45 -10.92 4.86
C LEU A 91 6.15 -10.56 4.14
N LEU A 92 6.22 -10.33 2.83
CA LEU A 92 5.04 -10.06 2.01
C LEU A 92 4.06 -11.25 2.04
N GLY A 93 4.57 -12.48 1.82
CA GLY A 93 3.74 -13.69 1.88
C GLY A 93 3.08 -13.85 3.24
N LEU A 94 3.84 -13.71 4.33
CA LEU A 94 3.32 -13.80 5.69
C LEU A 94 2.27 -12.70 5.98
N ALA A 95 2.52 -11.47 5.54
CA ALA A 95 1.57 -10.37 5.68
C ALA A 95 0.26 -10.64 4.94
N LEU A 96 0.32 -11.19 3.72
CA LEU A 96 -0.86 -11.58 2.96
C LEU A 96 -1.65 -12.69 3.66
N PHE A 97 -0.99 -13.75 4.13
CA PHE A 97 -1.66 -14.82 4.86
C PHE A 97 -2.37 -14.32 6.12
N LEU A 98 -1.67 -13.51 6.93
CA LEU A 98 -2.29 -12.92 8.13
C LEU A 98 -3.44 -11.99 7.77
N THR A 99 -3.31 -11.22 6.70
CA THR A 99 -4.40 -10.36 6.21
C THR A 99 -5.64 -11.19 5.87
N PHE A 100 -5.49 -12.32 5.17
CA PHE A 100 -6.62 -13.20 4.89
C PHE A 100 -7.27 -13.74 6.16
N PHE A 101 -6.48 -14.11 7.18
CA PHE A 101 -7.02 -14.54 8.48
C PHE A 101 -7.81 -13.44 9.16
N VAL A 102 -7.24 -12.26 9.31
CA VAL A 102 -7.87 -11.12 10.00
C VAL A 102 -9.11 -10.64 9.26
N MET A 103 -9.05 -10.62 7.92
CA MET A 103 -10.14 -10.13 7.07
C MET A 103 -11.20 -11.19 6.74
N SER A 104 -10.99 -12.47 7.12
CA SER A 104 -11.94 -13.55 6.83
C SER A 104 -13.39 -13.18 7.17
N PRO A 105 -13.73 -12.69 8.39
CA PRO A 105 -15.12 -12.36 8.73
C PRO A 105 -15.69 -11.20 7.88
N VAL A 106 -14.84 -10.32 7.38
CA VAL A 106 -15.25 -9.23 6.47
C VAL A 106 -15.51 -9.78 5.07
N PHE A 107 -14.60 -10.64 4.58
CA PHE A 107 -14.76 -11.28 3.27
C PHE A 107 -15.97 -12.20 3.20
N ASP A 108 -16.23 -12.96 4.27
CA ASP A 108 -17.42 -13.82 4.37
C ASP A 108 -18.70 -12.99 4.24
N LYS A 109 -18.79 -11.84 4.92
CA LYS A 109 -19.93 -10.92 4.77
C LYS A 109 -20.05 -10.36 3.35
N VAL A 110 -18.93 -9.95 2.73
CA VAL A 110 -18.95 -9.47 1.33
C VAL A 110 -19.45 -10.57 0.39
N TYR A 111 -19.03 -11.82 0.62
CA TYR A 111 -19.46 -12.95 -0.17
C TYR A 111 -20.96 -13.21 -0.03
N ASP A 112 -21.47 -13.30 1.20
CA ASP A 112 -22.87 -13.66 1.48
C ASP A 112 -23.86 -12.54 1.15
N GLU A 113 -23.49 -11.27 1.43
CA GLU A 113 -24.41 -10.13 1.30
C GLU A 113 -24.36 -9.49 -0.10
N ALA A 114 -23.25 -9.65 -0.83
CA ALA A 114 -23.07 -9.01 -2.14
C ALA A 114 -22.83 -10.00 -3.27
N TYR A 115 -21.75 -10.79 -3.21
CA TYR A 115 -21.33 -11.63 -4.33
C TYR A 115 -22.34 -12.75 -4.63
N ARG A 116 -22.76 -13.49 -3.63
CA ARG A 116 -23.70 -14.60 -3.79
C ARG A 116 -25.07 -14.16 -4.33
N PRO A 117 -25.76 -13.13 -3.78
CA PRO A 117 -27.01 -12.65 -4.35
C PRO A 117 -26.86 -12.07 -5.77
N PHE A 118 -25.70 -11.46 -6.08
CA PHE A 118 -25.40 -10.99 -7.42
C PHE A 118 -25.21 -12.14 -8.42
N SER A 119 -24.46 -13.18 -8.03
CA SER A 119 -24.23 -14.36 -8.87
C SER A 119 -25.50 -15.19 -9.13
N GLU A 120 -26.50 -15.05 -8.27
CA GLU A 120 -27.83 -15.66 -8.38
C GLU A 120 -28.85 -14.73 -9.10
N ASP A 121 -28.40 -13.64 -9.72
CA ASP A 121 -29.23 -12.61 -10.42
C ASP A 121 -30.34 -11.99 -9.54
N LYS A 122 -30.17 -12.02 -8.21
CA LYS A 122 -31.16 -11.48 -7.25
C LYS A 122 -31.03 -9.97 -7.03
N ILE A 123 -29.86 -9.41 -7.28
CA ILE A 123 -29.56 -7.99 -7.09
C ILE A 123 -28.80 -7.42 -8.28
N SER A 124 -28.96 -6.12 -8.53
CA SER A 124 -28.19 -5.41 -9.56
C SER A 124 -26.72 -5.24 -9.15
N LEU A 125 -25.83 -4.99 -10.12
CA LEU A 125 -24.42 -4.69 -9.87
C LEU A 125 -24.25 -3.51 -8.91
N GLU A 126 -25.05 -2.45 -9.06
CA GLU A 126 -25.00 -1.27 -8.19
C GLU A 126 -25.30 -1.64 -6.74
N THR A 127 -26.38 -2.41 -6.51
CA THR A 127 -26.74 -2.91 -5.18
C THR A 127 -25.65 -3.84 -4.61
N ALA A 128 -25.03 -4.67 -5.44
CA ALA A 128 -23.95 -5.56 -5.03
C ALA A 128 -22.71 -4.77 -4.59
N LEU A 129 -22.34 -3.71 -5.31
CA LEU A 129 -21.24 -2.82 -4.95
C LEU A 129 -21.51 -2.11 -3.61
N ASP A 130 -22.70 -1.59 -3.41
CA ASP A 130 -23.09 -0.93 -2.16
C ASP A 130 -23.03 -1.90 -0.97
N ARG A 131 -23.64 -3.09 -1.11
CA ARG A 131 -23.59 -4.12 -0.07
C ARG A 131 -22.19 -4.65 0.19
N GLY A 132 -21.36 -4.81 -0.85
CA GLY A 132 -19.99 -5.29 -0.72
C GLY A 132 -19.07 -4.28 -0.06
N THR A 133 -19.31 -2.98 -0.22
CA THR A 133 -18.52 -1.94 0.43
C THR A 133 -18.87 -1.75 1.90
N ALA A 134 -20.06 -2.10 2.35
CA ALA A 134 -20.53 -1.88 3.72
C ALA A 134 -19.70 -2.63 4.79
N PRO A 135 -19.37 -3.93 4.65
CA PRO A 135 -18.50 -4.63 5.60
C PRO A 135 -17.08 -4.06 5.67
N LEU A 136 -16.51 -3.64 4.53
CA LEU A 136 -15.21 -2.99 4.47
C LEU A 136 -15.23 -1.64 5.17
N ARG A 137 -16.28 -0.84 4.94
CA ARG A 137 -16.50 0.43 5.64
C ARG A 137 -16.55 0.23 7.16
N THR A 138 -17.32 -0.74 7.63
CA THR A 138 -17.44 -1.05 9.05
C THR A 138 -16.09 -1.42 9.66
N PHE A 139 -15.31 -2.26 8.99
CA PHE A 139 -13.95 -2.61 9.40
C PHE A 139 -13.06 -1.37 9.49
N MET A 140 -12.99 -0.56 8.42
CA MET A 140 -12.15 0.64 8.41
C MET A 140 -12.55 1.63 9.49
N LEU A 141 -13.86 1.87 9.71
CA LEU A 141 -14.33 2.77 10.76
C LEU A 141 -13.90 2.29 12.15
N GLY A 142 -13.98 0.99 12.43
CA GLY A 142 -13.56 0.41 13.71
C GLY A 142 -12.06 0.59 13.99
N GLN A 143 -11.24 0.70 12.95
CA GLN A 143 -9.79 0.86 13.07
C GLN A 143 -9.32 2.32 12.91
N THR A 144 -10.20 3.24 12.49
CA THR A 144 -9.85 4.65 12.26
C THR A 144 -10.05 5.47 13.52
N ARG A 145 -9.05 6.27 13.88
CA ARG A 145 -9.13 7.20 15.00
C ARG A 145 -9.99 8.40 14.65
N GLU A 146 -10.79 8.86 15.58
CA GLU A 146 -11.63 10.06 15.41
C GLU A 146 -10.81 11.30 15.02
N SER A 147 -9.62 11.46 15.60
CA SER A 147 -8.72 12.59 15.27
C SER A 147 -8.28 12.61 13.82
N ASP A 148 -8.01 11.42 13.25
CA ASP A 148 -7.57 11.28 11.86
C ASP A 148 -8.77 11.50 10.91
N LEU A 149 -9.95 10.97 11.28
CA LEU A 149 -11.19 11.22 10.55
C LEU A 149 -11.54 12.71 10.51
N ALA A 150 -11.48 13.39 11.67
CA ALA A 150 -11.72 14.83 11.77
C ALA A 150 -10.71 15.66 10.95
N LEU A 151 -9.45 15.23 10.86
CA LEU A 151 -8.45 15.87 10.03
C LEU A 151 -8.85 15.85 8.54
N PHE A 152 -9.19 14.69 8.01
CA PHE A 152 -9.54 14.55 6.59
C PHE A 152 -10.91 15.16 6.27
N ALA A 153 -11.87 15.16 7.20
CA ALA A 153 -13.12 15.89 7.06
C ALA A 153 -12.88 17.41 6.89
N ARG A 154 -11.97 18.00 7.69
CA ARG A 154 -11.57 19.42 7.56
C ARG A 154 -10.87 19.71 6.23
N ILE A 155 -9.94 18.84 5.80
CA ILE A 155 -9.24 18.99 4.52
C ILE A 155 -10.24 18.95 3.36
N ALA A 156 -11.23 18.06 3.44
CA ALA A 156 -12.26 17.91 2.43
C ALA A 156 -13.35 19.02 2.48
N LYS A 157 -13.26 19.93 3.48
CA LYS A 157 -14.27 20.98 3.74
C LYS A 157 -15.70 20.40 3.82
N THR A 158 -15.83 19.18 4.33
CA THR A 158 -17.11 18.54 4.53
C THR A 158 -17.68 19.09 5.84
N GLY A 159 -18.97 19.43 5.87
CA GLY A 159 -19.65 19.82 7.09
C GLY A 159 -19.59 18.75 8.18
N GLU A 160 -20.18 19.02 9.34
CA GLU A 160 -20.21 18.06 10.45
C GLU A 160 -20.82 16.73 10.00
N ILE A 161 -20.05 15.66 10.13
CA ILE A 161 -20.49 14.28 9.86
C ILE A 161 -21.21 13.82 11.13
N GLN A 162 -22.52 13.71 11.08
CA GLN A 162 -23.34 13.39 12.25
C GLN A 162 -23.23 11.92 12.65
N GLU A 163 -23.10 11.01 11.67
CA GLU A 163 -23.00 9.59 11.93
C GLU A 163 -21.81 8.94 11.19
N ALA A 164 -21.16 8.00 11.86
CA ALA A 164 -20.00 7.29 11.30
C ALA A 164 -20.30 6.58 9.97
N LYS A 165 -21.56 6.10 9.80
CA LYS A 165 -21.98 5.45 8.55
C LYS A 165 -22.03 6.40 7.33
N ASP A 166 -22.17 7.72 7.57
CA ASP A 166 -22.32 8.72 6.52
C ASP A 166 -20.95 9.28 6.04
N VAL A 167 -19.85 8.81 6.63
CA VAL A 167 -18.50 9.21 6.21
C VAL A 167 -18.23 8.77 4.77
N PRO A 168 -17.98 9.70 3.83
CA PRO A 168 -17.64 9.33 2.46
C PRO A 168 -16.36 8.52 2.39
N MET A 169 -16.28 7.51 1.51
CA MET A 169 -15.09 6.68 1.33
C MET A 169 -13.83 7.50 1.01
N ARG A 170 -13.97 8.60 0.27
CA ARG A 170 -12.87 9.55 -0.04
C ARG A 170 -12.22 10.17 1.19
N ILE A 171 -12.94 10.24 2.33
CA ILE A 171 -12.45 10.72 3.63
C ILE A 171 -11.98 9.53 4.47
N LEU A 172 -12.76 8.46 4.48
CA LEU A 172 -12.48 7.28 5.32
C LEU A 172 -11.18 6.57 4.92
N ILE A 173 -10.94 6.34 3.62
CA ILE A 173 -9.75 5.61 3.18
C ILE A 173 -8.45 6.29 3.62
N PRO A 174 -8.19 7.59 3.35
CA PRO A 174 -6.96 8.23 3.80
C PRO A 174 -6.87 8.35 5.32
N ALA A 175 -7.99 8.56 6.02
CA ALA A 175 -8.03 8.57 7.49
C ALA A 175 -7.65 7.21 8.07
N PHE A 176 -8.20 6.12 7.52
CA PHE A 176 -7.88 4.75 7.89
C PHE A 176 -6.39 4.45 7.68
N ILE A 177 -5.85 4.72 6.48
CA ILE A 177 -4.43 4.48 6.19
C ILE A 177 -3.53 5.22 7.17
N THR A 178 -3.84 6.49 7.47
CA THR A 178 -3.08 7.30 8.43
C THR A 178 -3.15 6.70 9.84
N SER A 179 -4.32 6.23 10.27
CA SER A 179 -4.52 5.56 11.55
C SER A 179 -3.74 4.25 11.62
N GLU A 180 -3.76 3.44 10.56
CA GLU A 180 -3.01 2.19 10.45
C GLU A 180 -1.49 2.43 10.52
N LEU A 181 -0.98 3.44 9.80
CA LEU A 181 0.43 3.83 9.87
C LEU A 181 0.84 4.19 11.30
N LYS A 182 0.05 5.03 11.98
CA LYS A 182 0.32 5.45 13.35
C LYS A 182 0.30 4.26 14.32
N THR A 183 -0.68 3.38 14.20
CA THR A 183 -0.78 2.16 15.01
C THR A 183 0.40 1.21 14.75
N ALA A 184 0.76 1.00 13.49
CA ALA A 184 1.91 0.19 13.12
C ALA A 184 3.22 0.72 13.72
N PHE A 185 3.43 2.05 13.68
CA PHE A 185 4.61 2.67 14.29
C PHE A 185 4.59 2.58 15.82
N GLN A 186 3.43 2.68 16.46
CA GLN A 186 3.33 2.49 17.93
C GLN A 186 3.68 1.06 18.33
N ILE A 187 3.13 0.06 17.64
CA ILE A 187 3.48 -1.35 17.87
C ILE A 187 4.99 -1.57 17.61
N GLY A 188 5.48 -1.07 16.48
CA GLY A 188 6.89 -1.17 16.10
C GLY A 188 7.80 -0.54 17.14
N PHE A 189 7.48 0.66 17.65
CA PHE A 189 8.24 1.30 18.71
C PHE A 189 8.32 0.42 19.97
N THR A 190 7.19 -0.14 20.39
CA THR A 190 7.16 -1.07 21.53
C THR A 190 8.04 -2.29 21.33
N LEU A 191 8.04 -2.84 20.09
CA LEU A 191 8.91 -3.95 19.72
C LEU A 191 10.40 -3.60 19.74
N PHE A 192 10.77 -2.35 19.45
CA PHE A 192 12.17 -1.90 19.50
C PHE A 192 12.75 -1.85 20.91
N ILE A 193 11.94 -1.58 21.93
CA ILE A 193 12.40 -1.35 23.30
C ILE A 193 13.32 -2.46 23.82
N PRO A 194 12.94 -3.75 23.83
CA PRO A 194 13.80 -4.81 24.38
C PRO A 194 15.11 -4.96 23.59
N PHE A 195 15.09 -4.78 22.29
CA PHE A 195 16.29 -4.88 21.46
C PHE A 195 17.21 -3.67 21.62
N LEU A 196 16.65 -2.50 21.84
CA LEU A 196 17.40 -1.28 22.12
C LEU A 196 18.11 -1.37 23.48
N ILE A 197 17.47 -1.97 24.48
CA ILE A 197 18.11 -2.23 25.78
C ILE A 197 19.32 -3.14 25.61
N ILE A 198 19.21 -4.21 24.81
CA ILE A 198 20.36 -5.09 24.53
C ILE A 198 21.50 -4.31 23.86
N ASP A 199 21.19 -3.46 22.87
CA ASP A 199 22.19 -2.62 22.20
C ASP A 199 22.90 -1.70 23.20
N LEU A 200 22.17 -1.05 24.10
CA LEU A 200 22.73 -0.16 25.13
C LEU A 200 23.63 -0.90 26.12
N VAL A 201 23.20 -2.08 26.60
CA VAL A 201 24.01 -2.90 27.53
C VAL A 201 25.32 -3.33 26.85
N VAL A 202 25.23 -3.88 25.62
CA VAL A 202 26.43 -4.30 24.88
C VAL A 202 27.36 -3.12 24.61
N ALA A 203 26.84 -1.97 24.19
CA ALA A 203 27.62 -0.77 23.97
C ALA A 203 28.35 -0.30 25.26
N SER A 204 27.65 -0.32 26.40
CA SER A 204 28.22 0.06 27.70
C SER A 204 29.38 -0.87 28.12
N VAL A 205 29.21 -2.17 27.92
CA VAL A 205 30.25 -3.17 28.22
C VAL A 205 31.47 -2.99 27.31
N LEU A 206 31.27 -2.81 26.01
CA LEU A 206 32.36 -2.59 25.05
C LEU A 206 33.15 -1.32 25.37
N MET A 207 32.46 -0.24 25.72
CA MET A 207 33.12 1.01 26.13
C MET A 207 33.94 0.84 27.43
N ALA A 208 33.38 0.12 28.42
CA ALA A 208 34.11 -0.16 29.66
C ALA A 208 35.39 -1.00 29.46
N LEU A 209 35.39 -1.87 28.44
CA LEU A 209 36.56 -2.65 28.04
C LEU A 209 37.55 -1.89 27.13
N GLY A 210 37.26 -0.63 26.79
CA GLY A 210 38.10 0.18 25.91
C GLY A 210 37.95 -0.16 24.41
N MET A 211 36.97 -0.98 24.03
CA MET A 211 36.76 -1.46 22.65
C MET A 211 35.94 -0.47 21.82
N MET A 212 36.43 0.78 21.70
CA MET A 212 35.67 1.86 21.02
C MET A 212 35.52 1.67 19.52
N MET A 213 36.35 0.86 18.86
CA MET A 213 36.28 0.64 17.40
C MET A 213 35.36 -0.52 16.99
N VAL A 214 34.88 -1.30 17.94
CA VAL A 214 33.99 -2.43 17.64
C VAL A 214 32.54 -1.93 17.55
N PRO A 215 31.82 -2.14 16.41
CA PRO A 215 30.44 -1.73 16.29
C PRO A 215 29.55 -2.53 17.27
N PRO A 216 28.84 -1.89 18.22
CA PRO A 216 28.03 -2.61 19.20
C PRO A 216 26.92 -3.47 18.56
N ALA A 217 26.38 -3.03 17.43
CA ALA A 217 25.30 -3.73 16.73
C ALA A 217 25.71 -5.13 16.24
N THR A 218 26.96 -5.36 15.86
CA THR A 218 27.45 -6.68 15.44
C THR A 218 27.58 -7.66 16.60
N VAL A 219 27.95 -7.14 17.79
CA VAL A 219 28.07 -7.94 19.00
C VAL A 219 26.72 -8.21 19.64
N SER A 220 25.77 -7.27 19.57
CA SER A 220 24.42 -7.42 20.13
C SER A 220 23.51 -8.36 19.31
N LEU A 221 23.77 -8.52 18.01
CA LEU A 221 22.92 -9.31 17.11
C LEU A 221 22.64 -10.74 17.61
N PRO A 222 23.62 -11.58 18.00
CA PRO A 222 23.34 -12.92 18.50
C PRO A 222 22.49 -12.92 19.77
N PHE A 223 22.64 -11.94 20.65
CA PHE A 223 21.82 -11.82 21.87
C PHE A 223 20.38 -11.45 21.55
N LYS A 224 20.14 -10.58 20.58
CA LYS A 224 18.81 -10.23 20.09
C LYS A 224 18.09 -11.45 19.50
N LEU A 225 18.79 -12.18 18.63
CA LEU A 225 18.24 -13.40 18.02
C LEU A 225 17.94 -14.48 19.07
N MET A 226 18.86 -14.68 20.02
CA MET A 226 18.66 -15.62 21.11
C MET A 226 17.44 -15.25 21.96
N LEU A 227 17.32 -13.99 22.38
CA LEU A 227 16.15 -13.53 23.13
C LEU A 227 14.85 -13.79 22.35
N PHE A 228 14.83 -13.39 21.07
CA PHE A 228 13.65 -13.53 20.22
C PHE A 228 13.19 -14.99 20.06
N VAL A 229 14.14 -15.91 19.93
CA VAL A 229 13.87 -17.37 19.86
C VAL A 229 13.40 -17.92 21.21
N LEU A 230 14.06 -17.53 22.31
CA LEU A 230 13.71 -18.04 23.65
C LEU A 230 12.32 -17.64 24.12
N VAL A 231 11.83 -16.47 23.73
CA VAL A 231 10.47 -16.02 24.08
C VAL A 231 9.40 -16.44 23.07
N ASP A 232 9.76 -17.27 22.08
CA ASP A 232 8.87 -17.62 20.95
C ASP A 232 8.31 -16.38 20.23
N GLY A 233 9.22 -15.48 19.87
CA GLY A 233 8.90 -14.14 19.41
C GLY A 233 7.99 -14.09 18.19
N TRP A 234 8.07 -15.08 17.27
CA TRP A 234 7.16 -15.14 16.13
C TRP A 234 5.72 -15.41 16.58
N GLN A 235 5.48 -16.35 17.48
CA GLN A 235 4.15 -16.68 17.97
C GLN A 235 3.53 -15.50 18.73
N LEU A 236 4.31 -14.89 19.63
CA LEU A 236 3.88 -13.71 20.39
C LEU A 236 3.52 -12.54 19.47
N LEU A 237 4.38 -12.24 18.49
CA LEU A 237 4.15 -11.13 17.57
C LEU A 237 2.91 -11.36 16.71
N LEU A 238 2.83 -12.51 16.03
CA LEU A 238 1.73 -12.80 15.11
C LEU A 238 0.39 -12.88 15.85
N GLY A 239 0.37 -13.48 17.04
CA GLY A 239 -0.80 -13.54 17.91
C GLY A 239 -1.26 -12.16 18.37
N SER A 240 -0.36 -11.34 18.94
CA SER A 240 -0.63 -9.98 19.36
C SER A 240 -1.09 -9.08 18.21
N LEU A 241 -0.42 -9.19 17.05
CA LEU A 241 -0.74 -8.39 15.88
C LEU A 241 -2.13 -8.73 15.33
N SER A 242 -2.48 -10.02 15.27
CA SER A 242 -3.83 -10.45 14.88
C SER A 242 -4.90 -9.96 15.83
N GLN A 243 -4.65 -10.06 17.15
CA GLN A 243 -5.58 -9.58 18.18
C GLN A 243 -5.75 -8.06 18.20
N SER A 244 -4.81 -7.31 17.65
CA SER A 244 -4.89 -5.84 17.62
C SER A 244 -5.99 -5.28 16.71
N PHE A 245 -6.68 -6.12 15.96
CA PHE A 245 -7.79 -5.77 15.08
C PHE A 245 -9.18 -6.09 15.67
N PHE A 246 -9.21 -6.77 16.83
CA PHE A 246 -10.44 -7.21 17.51
C PHE A 246 -10.57 -6.59 18.95
#